data_3f8e88e73155b6e9e5bf6efe643732a1
#
_entry.id   3f8e88e73155b6e9e5bf6efe643732a1
#
_cell.length_a   1.000
_cell.length_b   1.000
_cell.length_c   1.000
_cell.angle_alpha   90.00
_cell.angle_beta   90.00
_cell.angle_gamma   90.00
#
_symmetry.space_group_name_H-M   'P 1'
#
loop_
_entity.id
_entity.type
_entity.pdbx_description
1 polymer ?
#
loop_
_entity_poly.entity_id
_entity_poly.type
_entity_poly.pdbx_seq_one_letter_code
_entity_poly.pdbx_strand_id
1 'polypeptide(L)'
;GIHLINRQRFSEEAQRLLAAVCAHNGARDLQRTGLPPAEYKPARLHPVERVEPETPAAQLAVPGGVFSAAGFMLTERPGLPWCHVLANPTFGTLVSDCALGYSWAVNARENKLTPWYNDTASDNRGEMLLLRCAGKIWDTVCGAGVLFGADFARYTGRAGDIRTVVTVRVPPKGMWKEIELELTNEGEETAEVQAAYYTEPVLGVDRRFARHIKARWEDGGLLLRQPFGGVKGTMLL
;
A
#
# COMPACT_ATOMS: atom_id res chain seq x y z
N GLY A 1 4.64 2.94 12.65
CA GLY A 1 3.37 2.68 13.33
C GLY A 1 2.23 3.07 12.43
N ILE A 2 1.24 2.22 12.29
CA ILE A 2 0.00 2.56 11.61
C ILE A 2 -0.72 3.56 12.51
N HIS A 3 -0.74 4.83 12.11
CA HIS A 3 -1.52 5.84 12.81
C HIS A 3 -2.98 5.66 12.42
N LEU A 4 -3.72 5.05 13.33
CA LEU A 4 -5.14 4.86 13.19
C LEU A 4 -5.87 6.19 13.29
N ILE A 5 -6.64 6.41 12.30
CA ILE A 5 -7.40 7.61 12.09
C ILE A 5 -8.53 7.69 13.11
N ASN A 6 -8.49 8.62 14.04
CA ASN A 6 -9.57 8.86 14.98
C ASN A 6 -10.80 9.38 14.23
N ARG A 7 -11.85 8.56 14.18
CA ARG A 7 -13.09 8.79 13.44
C ARG A 7 -13.78 10.13 13.79
N GLN A 8 -13.53 10.68 14.97
CA GLN A 8 -14.09 11.95 15.43
C GLN A 8 -13.41 13.19 14.80
N ARG A 9 -12.27 13.02 14.12
CA ARG A 9 -11.53 14.11 13.46
C ARG A 9 -11.75 14.17 11.95
N PHE A 10 -12.63 13.31 11.40
CA PHE A 10 -12.93 13.32 9.97
C PHE A 10 -14.11 14.20 9.63
N SER A 11 -14.00 14.92 8.52
CA SER A 11 -15.19 15.48 7.86
C SER A 11 -16.16 14.36 7.47
N GLU A 12 -17.43 14.66 7.38
CA GLU A 12 -18.45 13.69 6.92
C GLU A 12 -18.08 13.04 5.58
N GLU A 13 -17.42 13.78 4.71
CA GLU A 13 -16.98 13.34 3.40
C GLU A 13 -15.86 12.29 3.47
N ALA A 14 -14.91 12.46 4.39
CA ALA A 14 -13.86 11.48 4.65
C ALA A 14 -14.41 10.21 5.34
N GLN A 15 -15.44 10.37 6.20
CA GLN A 15 -16.16 9.22 6.78
C GLN A 15 -16.95 8.45 5.70
N ARG A 16 -17.53 9.16 4.72
CA ARG A 16 -18.20 8.55 3.57
C ARG A 16 -17.24 7.81 2.66
N LEU A 17 -16.04 8.37 2.43
CA LEU A 17 -15.00 7.71 1.63
C LEU A 17 -14.50 6.42 2.30
N LEU A 18 -14.24 6.46 3.61
CA LEU A 18 -13.88 5.28 4.40
C LEU A 18 -15.00 4.23 4.38
N ALA A 19 -16.26 4.64 4.50
CA ALA A 19 -17.40 3.75 4.42
C ALA A 19 -17.53 3.11 3.02
N ALA A 20 -17.28 3.86 1.94
CA ALA A 20 -17.32 3.35 0.57
C ALA A 20 -16.19 2.35 0.28
N VAL A 21 -14.98 2.60 0.78
CA VAL A 21 -13.83 1.68 0.66
C VAL A 21 -14.07 0.40 1.46
N CYS A 22 -14.67 0.51 2.66
CA CYS A 22 -15.01 -0.65 3.48
C CYS A 22 -16.26 -1.42 2.96
N ALA A 23 -17.21 -0.75 2.31
CA ALA A 23 -18.48 -1.34 1.84
C ALA A 23 -18.28 -2.41 0.75
N HIS A 24 -17.18 -2.36 0.00
CA HIS A 24 -16.92 -3.35 -1.05
C HIS A 24 -16.65 -4.75 -0.50
N ASN A 25 -16.17 -4.88 0.74
CA ASN A 25 -15.79 -6.17 1.35
C ASN A 25 -16.58 -6.55 2.61
N GLY A 26 -17.41 -5.68 3.16
CA GLY A 26 -18.07 -5.91 4.46
C GLY A 26 -19.44 -5.27 4.63
N ALA A 27 -20.16 -5.02 3.54
CA ALA A 27 -21.38 -4.21 3.49
C ALA A 27 -22.52 -4.61 4.49
N ARG A 28 -22.51 -5.82 5.03
CA ARG A 28 -23.59 -6.28 5.93
C ARG A 28 -23.49 -5.73 7.35
N ASP A 29 -22.31 -5.37 7.82
CA ASP A 29 -22.15 -4.84 9.19
C ASP A 29 -22.22 -3.30 9.25
N LEU A 30 -21.96 -2.61 8.16
CA LEU A 30 -22.05 -1.15 8.07
C LEU A 30 -23.49 -0.64 7.95
N GLN A 31 -24.45 -1.47 7.53
CA GLN A 31 -25.90 -1.13 7.56
C GLN A 31 -26.42 -0.87 8.98
N ARG A 32 -25.69 -1.31 10.01
CA ARG A 32 -26.05 -1.07 11.43
C ARG A 32 -25.72 0.35 11.91
N THR A 33 -25.01 1.14 11.16
CA THR A 33 -24.61 2.50 11.58
C THR A 33 -25.62 3.59 11.25
N GLY A 34 -26.74 3.26 10.58
CA GLY A 34 -27.79 4.23 10.25
C GLY A 34 -27.38 5.34 9.30
N LEU A 35 -26.17 5.25 8.70
CA LEU A 35 -25.75 6.21 7.68
C LEU A 35 -26.48 5.90 6.38
N PRO A 36 -27.02 6.93 5.69
CA PRO A 36 -27.63 6.73 4.38
C PRO A 36 -26.61 6.17 3.41
N PRO A 37 -27.01 5.30 2.45
CA PRO A 37 -26.13 4.85 1.41
C PRO A 37 -25.51 6.07 0.72
N ALA A 38 -24.18 6.17 0.79
CA ALA A 38 -23.47 7.23 0.10
C ALA A 38 -23.66 7.01 -1.41
N GLU A 39 -24.08 8.05 -2.11
CA GLU A 39 -24.05 8.02 -3.58
C GLU A 39 -22.59 7.78 -3.99
N TYR A 40 -22.32 6.58 -4.54
CA TYR A 40 -20.98 6.21 -4.94
C TYR A 40 -20.55 7.04 -6.14
N LYS A 41 -19.67 7.99 -5.92
CA LYS A 41 -18.96 8.69 -7.00
C LYS A 41 -17.54 8.12 -7.02
N PRO A 42 -17.15 7.42 -8.12
CA PRO A 42 -15.79 6.90 -8.20
C PRO A 42 -14.79 8.06 -8.14
N ALA A 43 -13.92 8.02 -7.15
CA ALA A 43 -12.83 8.98 -7.07
C ALA A 43 -11.75 8.63 -8.10
N ARG A 44 -11.26 9.63 -8.83
CA ARG A 44 -10.13 9.45 -9.71
C ARG A 44 -8.85 9.40 -8.87
N LEU A 45 -8.11 8.30 -8.98
CA LEU A 45 -6.75 8.22 -8.46
C LEU A 45 -5.77 8.83 -9.47
N HIS A 46 -4.89 9.66 -8.96
CA HIS A 46 -3.81 10.26 -9.75
C HIS A 46 -2.50 9.57 -9.36
N PRO A 47 -1.67 9.17 -10.33
CA PRO A 47 -0.30 8.78 -10.05
C PRO A 47 0.47 10.02 -9.59
N VAL A 48 1.44 9.85 -8.70
CA VAL A 48 2.37 10.94 -8.38
C VAL A 48 3.26 11.26 -9.59
N GLU A 49 3.74 12.48 -9.65
CA GLU A 49 4.76 12.87 -10.61
C GLU A 49 6.09 12.26 -10.19
N ARG A 50 6.83 11.73 -11.17
CA ARG A 50 8.12 11.10 -10.92
C ARG A 50 9.14 12.10 -10.39
N VAL A 51 9.80 11.74 -9.31
CA VAL A 51 11.01 12.39 -8.80
C VAL A 51 12.10 11.33 -8.70
N GLU A 52 13.27 11.60 -9.26
CA GLU A 52 14.36 10.62 -9.18
C GLU A 52 14.84 10.46 -7.73
N PRO A 53 14.94 9.22 -7.23
CA PRO A 53 15.52 8.98 -5.92
C PRO A 53 16.97 9.43 -5.85
N GLU A 54 17.37 10.02 -4.75
CA GLU A 54 18.77 10.33 -4.50
C GLU A 54 19.56 9.04 -4.33
N THR A 55 20.59 8.86 -5.15
CA THR A 55 21.45 7.68 -5.10
C THR A 55 22.93 8.07 -5.22
N PRO A 56 23.84 7.26 -4.66
CA PRO A 56 25.27 7.39 -4.98
C PRO A 56 25.54 7.27 -6.48
N ALA A 57 26.73 7.62 -6.92
CA ALA A 57 27.12 7.54 -8.31
C ALA A 57 26.82 6.16 -8.92
N ALA A 58 26.30 6.16 -10.13
CA ALA A 58 26.03 4.93 -10.89
C ALA A 58 27.31 4.13 -11.09
N GLN A 59 27.24 2.81 -10.85
CA GLN A 59 28.34 1.87 -11.04
C GLN A 59 28.19 1.06 -12.33
N LEU A 60 26.95 0.74 -12.68
CA LEU A 60 26.63 -0.05 -13.88
C LEU A 60 25.27 0.40 -14.45
N ALA A 61 25.28 0.83 -15.69
CA ALA A 61 24.05 1.11 -16.45
C ALA A 61 23.63 -0.14 -17.23
N VAL A 62 22.31 -0.41 -17.19
CA VAL A 62 21.67 -1.50 -17.94
C VAL A 62 20.38 -0.98 -18.58
N PRO A 63 19.79 -1.67 -19.57
CA PRO A 63 18.47 -1.28 -20.08
C PRO A 63 17.45 -1.19 -18.94
N GLY A 64 16.77 -0.04 -18.83
CA GLY A 64 15.73 0.21 -17.83
C GLY A 64 16.23 0.72 -16.48
N GLY A 65 17.55 0.76 -16.21
CA GLY A 65 18.01 1.26 -14.91
C GLY A 65 19.51 1.31 -14.70
N VAL A 66 19.88 1.71 -13.50
CA VAL A 66 21.28 1.80 -13.08
C VAL A 66 21.46 1.16 -11.70
N PHE A 67 22.56 0.44 -11.55
CA PHE A 67 23.03 -0.03 -10.24
C PHE A 67 23.95 1.01 -9.60
N SER A 68 23.79 1.19 -8.32
CA SER A 68 24.65 1.99 -7.46
C SER A 68 24.95 1.23 -6.16
N ALA A 69 25.71 1.81 -5.27
CA ALA A 69 25.92 1.23 -3.93
C ALA A 69 24.63 1.16 -3.10
N ALA A 70 23.61 1.96 -3.43
CA ALA A 70 22.32 1.93 -2.75
C ALA A 70 21.35 0.87 -3.29
N GLY A 71 21.60 0.32 -4.46
CA GLY A 71 20.73 -0.65 -5.11
C GLY A 71 20.48 -0.34 -6.58
N PHE A 72 19.36 -0.81 -7.10
CA PHE A 72 18.93 -0.65 -8.48
C PHE A 72 17.87 0.44 -8.61
N MET A 73 18.21 1.50 -9.34
CA MET A 73 17.29 2.59 -9.66
C MET A 73 16.74 2.40 -11.07
N LEU A 74 15.40 2.44 -11.20
CA LEU A 74 14.72 2.45 -12.49
C LEU A 74 14.89 3.84 -13.14
N THR A 75 15.38 3.89 -14.37
CA THR A 75 15.52 5.14 -15.15
C THR A 75 14.33 5.39 -16.06
N GLU A 76 13.59 4.34 -16.40
CA GLU A 76 12.37 4.42 -17.19
C GLU A 76 11.33 3.43 -16.66
N ARG A 77 10.05 3.68 -17.00
CA ARG A 77 9.00 2.74 -16.64
C ARG A 77 9.08 1.50 -17.53
N PRO A 78 9.19 0.30 -16.95
CA PRO A 78 9.24 -0.94 -17.74
C PRO A 78 7.89 -1.23 -18.42
N GLY A 79 7.94 -1.96 -19.54
CA GLY A 79 6.74 -2.40 -20.25
C GLY A 79 5.93 -3.47 -19.52
N LEU A 80 6.58 -4.19 -18.60
CA LEU A 80 5.96 -5.14 -17.67
C LEU A 80 6.41 -4.78 -16.26
N PRO A 81 5.57 -5.05 -15.22
CA PRO A 81 5.94 -4.73 -13.85
C PRO A 81 7.24 -5.39 -13.40
N TRP A 82 8.19 -4.61 -12.93
CA TRP A 82 9.40 -5.13 -12.30
C TRP A 82 9.17 -5.27 -10.81
N CYS A 83 9.39 -6.49 -10.33
CA CYS A 83 9.08 -6.85 -8.95
C CYS A 83 10.34 -6.97 -8.10
N HIS A 84 10.20 -6.62 -6.84
CA HIS A 84 11.23 -6.76 -5.82
C HIS A 84 10.68 -7.50 -4.60
N VAL A 85 11.42 -8.50 -4.11
CA VAL A 85 11.03 -9.30 -2.96
C VAL A 85 11.80 -8.84 -1.73
N LEU A 86 11.07 -8.45 -0.70
CA LEU A 86 11.59 -8.15 0.62
C LEU A 86 11.10 -9.22 1.58
N ALA A 87 11.99 -9.99 2.17
CA ALA A 87 11.58 -11.12 3.00
C ALA A 87 12.61 -11.47 4.09
N ASN A 88 12.09 -12.06 5.15
CA ASN A 88 12.83 -12.79 6.16
C ASN A 88 12.30 -14.24 6.22
N PRO A 89 12.84 -15.14 7.06
CA PRO A 89 12.39 -16.54 7.10
C PRO A 89 10.90 -16.75 7.41
N THR A 90 10.21 -15.79 8.00
CA THR A 90 8.83 -15.95 8.48
C THR A 90 7.82 -15.02 7.82
N PHE A 91 8.27 -14.00 7.09
CA PHE A 91 7.40 -13.02 6.47
C PHE A 91 8.02 -12.49 5.18
N GLY A 92 7.18 -12.11 4.23
CA GLY A 92 7.64 -11.48 3.01
C GLY A 92 6.58 -10.61 2.34
N THR A 93 7.06 -9.73 1.50
CA THR A 93 6.24 -8.93 0.57
C THR A 93 6.93 -8.88 -0.80
N LEU A 94 6.13 -8.90 -1.84
CA LEU A 94 6.56 -8.61 -3.21
C LEU A 94 5.97 -7.25 -3.57
N VAL A 95 6.81 -6.30 -3.90
CA VAL A 95 6.44 -4.98 -4.41
C VAL A 95 6.84 -4.84 -5.86
N SER A 96 6.28 -3.89 -6.59
CA SER A 96 6.64 -3.61 -7.98
C SER A 96 7.03 -2.16 -8.18
N ASP A 97 7.34 -1.80 -9.41
CA ASP A 97 7.65 -0.42 -9.80
C ASP A 97 6.46 0.55 -9.68
N CYS A 98 5.23 0.05 -9.51
CA CYS A 98 4.06 0.90 -9.36
C CYS A 98 2.99 0.36 -8.40
N ALA A 99 3.29 -0.64 -7.56
CA ALA A 99 2.36 -1.16 -6.58
C ALA A 99 3.07 -1.67 -5.30
N LEU A 100 2.38 -1.59 -4.17
CA LEU A 100 2.83 -2.18 -2.91
C LEU A 100 2.71 -3.71 -2.88
N GLY A 101 2.18 -4.29 -3.96
CA GLY A 101 2.17 -5.72 -4.24
C GLY A 101 1.31 -6.55 -3.31
N TYR A 102 1.87 -7.63 -2.78
CA TYR A 102 1.21 -8.50 -1.83
C TYR A 102 2.15 -8.99 -0.74
N SER A 103 1.58 -9.39 0.40
CA SER A 103 2.32 -9.85 1.57
C SER A 103 1.87 -11.25 1.98
N TRP A 104 2.79 -12.02 2.59
CA TRP A 104 2.52 -13.36 3.11
C TRP A 104 3.26 -13.61 4.41
N ALA A 105 2.78 -14.59 5.19
CA ALA A 105 3.45 -15.08 6.37
C ALA A 105 3.79 -16.57 6.19
N VAL A 106 5.03 -16.97 6.50
CA VAL A 106 5.56 -18.34 6.45
C VAL A 106 5.58 -18.94 5.03
N ASN A 107 4.43 -18.96 4.35
CA ASN A 107 4.29 -19.57 3.02
C ASN A 107 3.57 -18.63 2.05
N ALA A 108 4.25 -18.27 0.96
CA ALA A 108 3.77 -17.31 -0.03
C ALA A 108 2.54 -17.79 -0.81
N ARG A 109 2.28 -19.09 -0.88
CA ARG A 109 1.12 -19.69 -1.56
C ARG A 109 -0.05 -19.89 -0.61
N GLU A 110 0.22 -20.55 0.53
CA GLU A 110 -0.83 -21.05 1.42
C GLU A 110 -1.31 -19.99 2.41
N ASN A 111 -0.47 -19.01 2.74
CA ASN A 111 -0.76 -18.00 3.75
C ASN A 111 -0.52 -16.57 3.24
N LYS A 112 -1.23 -16.22 2.17
CA LYS A 112 -1.28 -14.84 1.70
C LYS A 112 -2.06 -13.98 2.69
N LEU A 113 -1.54 -12.82 3.02
CA LEU A 113 -2.25 -11.80 3.79
C LEU A 113 -3.07 -10.92 2.87
N THR A 114 -2.50 -10.58 1.71
CA THR A 114 -3.11 -9.77 0.65
C THR A 114 -3.05 -10.51 -0.68
N PRO A 115 -3.85 -10.15 -1.69
CA PRO A 115 -3.99 -10.96 -2.89
C PRO A 115 -2.79 -10.88 -3.83
N TRP A 116 -2.50 -11.99 -4.48
CA TRP A 116 -1.60 -12.10 -5.62
C TRP A 116 -2.35 -12.65 -6.84
N TYR A 117 -2.31 -11.92 -7.94
CA TYR A 117 -3.04 -12.30 -9.16
C TYR A 117 -2.17 -13.03 -10.18
N ASN A 118 -0.85 -12.93 -10.05
CA ASN A 118 0.11 -13.47 -11.04
C ASN A 118 -0.22 -13.03 -12.48
N ASP A 119 -0.62 -11.77 -12.62
CA ASP A 119 -0.88 -11.16 -13.91
C ASP A 119 0.36 -10.40 -14.37
N THR A 120 0.90 -10.78 -15.52
CA THR A 120 2.12 -10.17 -16.08
C THR A 120 1.85 -8.84 -16.79
N ALA A 121 0.60 -8.52 -17.06
CA ALA A 121 0.20 -7.31 -17.78
C ALA A 121 -0.26 -6.18 -16.84
N SER A 122 -0.68 -6.53 -15.63
CA SER A 122 -1.17 -5.55 -14.65
C SER A 122 -0.59 -5.79 -13.27
N ASP A 123 -0.40 -4.70 -12.53
CA ASP A 123 0.02 -4.78 -11.14
C ASP A 123 -1.15 -5.05 -10.19
N ASN A 124 -0.85 -5.81 -9.16
CA ASN A 124 -1.78 -6.06 -8.08
C ASN A 124 -1.91 -4.82 -7.19
N ARG A 125 -3.10 -4.27 -7.11
CA ARG A 125 -3.45 -3.15 -6.23
C ARG A 125 -4.17 -3.59 -4.96
N GLY A 126 -3.82 -4.75 -4.44
CA GLY A 126 -4.34 -5.23 -3.17
C GLY A 126 -3.86 -4.45 -1.95
N GLU A 127 -2.83 -3.64 -2.12
CA GLU A 127 -2.29 -2.71 -1.13
C GLU A 127 -1.97 -1.37 -1.79
N MET A 128 -2.41 -0.26 -1.19
CA MET A 128 -2.12 1.09 -1.67
C MET A 128 -1.91 2.04 -0.51
N LEU A 129 -1.00 2.99 -0.70
CA LEU A 129 -0.84 4.15 0.18
C LEU A 129 -1.30 5.39 -0.57
N LEU A 130 -2.38 5.97 -0.11
CA LEU A 130 -3.05 7.08 -0.75
C LEU A 130 -2.79 8.38 0.01
N LEU A 131 -2.61 9.47 -0.72
CA LEU A 131 -2.49 10.82 -0.18
C LEU A 131 -3.58 11.70 -0.78
N ARG A 132 -4.37 12.35 0.07
CA ARG A 132 -5.27 13.42 -0.36
C ARG A 132 -4.62 14.76 -0.07
N CYS A 133 -4.46 15.57 -1.11
CA CYS A 133 -4.02 16.95 -1.02
C CYS A 133 -4.55 17.75 -2.20
N ALA A 134 -4.75 19.05 -2.03
CA ALA A 134 -5.25 19.97 -3.06
C ALA A 134 -6.50 19.44 -3.80
N GLY A 135 -7.44 18.83 -3.07
CA GLY A 135 -8.69 18.29 -3.63
C GLY A 135 -8.55 17.03 -4.48
N LYS A 136 -7.35 16.47 -4.64
CA LYS A 136 -7.07 15.25 -5.40
C LYS A 136 -6.66 14.10 -4.49
N ILE A 137 -6.83 12.86 -4.99
CA ILE A 137 -6.33 11.66 -4.31
C ILE A 137 -5.22 11.07 -5.18
N TRP A 138 -4.05 10.90 -4.58
CA TRP A 138 -2.84 10.43 -5.23
C TRP A 138 -2.50 9.02 -4.75
N ASP A 139 -2.09 8.16 -5.67
CA ASP A 139 -1.40 6.92 -5.37
C ASP A 139 0.09 7.24 -5.23
N THR A 140 0.63 7.12 -4.02
CA THR A 140 1.98 7.59 -3.69
C THR A 140 3.11 6.72 -4.27
N VAL A 141 2.76 5.57 -4.82
CA VAL A 141 3.71 4.61 -5.41
C VAL A 141 3.63 4.62 -6.93
N CYS A 142 2.42 4.63 -7.48
CA CYS A 142 2.22 4.66 -8.93
C CYS A 142 2.75 5.97 -9.53
N GLY A 143 3.64 5.87 -10.49
CA GLY A 143 4.27 7.03 -11.16
C GLY A 143 5.56 7.53 -10.50
N ALA A 144 5.90 7.07 -9.30
CA ALA A 144 7.11 7.48 -8.58
C ALA A 144 8.40 7.03 -9.26
N GLY A 145 9.51 7.69 -8.96
CA GLY A 145 10.86 7.20 -9.18
C GLY A 145 11.17 6.08 -8.19
N VAL A 146 11.81 5.00 -8.63
CA VAL A 146 11.95 3.76 -7.86
C VAL A 146 13.40 3.40 -7.64
N LEU A 147 13.73 3.08 -6.39
CA LEU A 147 15.00 2.51 -5.98
C LEU A 147 14.75 1.21 -5.20
N PHE A 148 15.21 0.08 -5.74
CA PHE A 148 15.19 -1.21 -5.08
C PHE A 148 16.55 -1.46 -4.40
N GLY A 149 16.59 -1.35 -3.09
CA GLY A 149 17.74 -1.66 -2.26
C GLY A 149 17.76 -3.13 -1.83
N ALA A 150 18.80 -3.55 -1.11
CA ALA A 150 18.92 -4.92 -0.63
C ALA A 150 17.83 -5.31 0.39
N ASP A 151 17.39 -4.34 1.20
CA ASP A 151 16.45 -4.51 2.32
C ASP A 151 15.28 -3.52 2.29
N PHE A 152 15.13 -2.77 1.20
CA PHE A 152 14.05 -1.80 1.05
C PHE A 152 13.62 -1.63 -0.42
N ALA A 153 12.42 -1.10 -0.59
CA ALA A 153 11.97 -0.46 -1.82
C ALA A 153 11.60 0.98 -1.51
N ARG A 154 12.08 1.94 -2.29
CA ARG A 154 11.79 3.37 -2.11
C ARG A 154 11.17 3.95 -3.35
N TYR A 155 10.12 4.74 -3.13
CA TYR A 155 9.35 5.42 -4.16
C TYR A 155 9.38 6.91 -3.87
N THR A 156 9.88 7.71 -4.82
CA THR A 156 9.96 9.16 -4.67
C THR A 156 9.10 9.83 -5.71
N GLY A 157 8.18 10.67 -5.28
CA GLY A 157 7.23 11.34 -6.16
C GLY A 157 6.82 12.71 -5.67
N ARG A 158 5.93 13.34 -6.42
CA ARG A 158 5.33 14.62 -6.07
C ARG A 158 3.83 14.58 -6.30
N ALA A 159 3.07 14.98 -5.30
CA ALA A 159 1.61 15.12 -5.32
C ALA A 159 1.25 16.61 -5.24
N GLY A 160 1.25 17.31 -6.39
CA GLY A 160 1.22 18.78 -6.41
C GLY A 160 2.52 19.33 -5.80
N ASP A 161 2.40 20.20 -4.78
CA ASP A 161 3.55 20.78 -4.09
C ASP A 161 4.10 19.89 -2.96
N ILE A 162 3.53 18.70 -2.76
CA ILE A 162 3.97 17.78 -1.72
C ILE A 162 4.89 16.74 -2.32
N ARG A 163 6.17 16.80 -1.95
CA ARG A 163 7.13 15.71 -2.22
C ARG A 163 6.80 14.54 -1.31
N THR A 164 6.73 13.35 -1.89
CA THR A 164 6.43 12.11 -1.18
C THR A 164 7.62 11.16 -1.28
N VAL A 165 8.03 10.55 -0.17
CA VAL A 165 8.96 9.43 -0.16
C VAL A 165 8.31 8.28 0.60
N VAL A 166 8.07 7.18 -0.09
CA VAL A 166 7.55 5.96 0.51
C VAL A 166 8.67 4.93 0.58
N THR A 167 8.95 4.44 1.77
CA THR A 167 9.95 3.38 1.96
C THR A 167 9.28 2.15 2.54
N VAL A 168 9.45 1.01 1.88
CA VAL A 168 8.92 -0.29 2.29
C VAL A 168 10.06 -1.17 2.76
N ARG A 169 9.91 -1.83 3.91
CA ARG A 169 10.88 -2.78 4.48
C ARG A 169 10.18 -3.99 5.07
N VAL A 170 10.93 -5.08 5.11
CA VAL A 170 10.63 -6.24 5.95
C VAL A 170 11.80 -6.38 6.93
N PRO A 171 11.58 -6.21 8.25
CA PRO A 171 12.65 -6.33 9.23
C PRO A 171 13.31 -7.72 9.20
N PRO A 172 14.58 -7.85 9.59
CA PRO A 172 15.27 -9.15 9.63
C PRO A 172 14.60 -10.20 10.53
N LYS A 173 13.82 -9.76 11.49
CA LYS A 173 13.06 -10.62 12.43
C LYS A 173 11.65 -10.08 12.59
N GLY A 174 10.70 -11.00 12.82
CA GLY A 174 9.28 -10.66 13.01
C GLY A 174 8.45 -10.89 11.76
N MET A 175 7.14 -10.73 11.90
CA MET A 175 6.15 -11.04 10.86
C MET A 175 5.37 -9.78 10.51
N TRP A 176 6.06 -8.74 10.06
CA TRP A 176 5.44 -7.48 9.63
C TRP A 176 6.19 -6.82 8.48
N LYS A 177 5.49 -5.94 7.82
CA LYS A 177 5.99 -5.00 6.83
C LYS A 177 5.89 -3.59 7.41
N GLU A 178 6.93 -2.81 7.19
CA GLU A 178 6.95 -1.38 7.50
C GLU A 178 6.75 -0.59 6.21
N ILE A 179 5.87 0.40 6.26
CA ILE A 179 5.67 1.37 5.21
C ILE A 179 5.80 2.75 5.85
N GLU A 180 6.86 3.44 5.52
CA GLU A 180 7.16 4.79 5.98
C GLU A 180 6.78 5.78 4.89
N LEU A 181 6.04 6.81 5.26
CA LEU A 181 5.68 7.92 4.38
C LEU A 181 6.28 9.21 4.91
N GLU A 182 7.21 9.77 4.17
CA GLU A 182 7.76 11.09 4.42
C GLU A 182 7.09 12.10 3.47
N LEU A 183 6.66 13.22 4.02
CA LEU A 183 6.02 14.31 3.29
C LEU A 183 6.80 15.60 3.49
N THR A 184 7.13 16.27 2.40
CA THR A 184 7.75 17.59 2.42
C THR A 184 6.90 18.55 1.59
N ASN A 185 6.42 19.62 2.21
CA ASN A 185 5.77 20.68 1.46
C ASN A 185 6.84 21.56 0.82
N GLU A 186 6.93 21.53 -0.51
CA GLU A 186 7.84 22.34 -1.31
C GLU A 186 7.17 23.63 -1.81
N GLY A 187 5.87 23.81 -1.54
CA GLY A 187 5.13 25.03 -1.86
C GLY A 187 5.28 26.11 -0.78
N GLU A 188 4.85 27.31 -1.10
CA GLU A 188 4.87 28.46 -0.20
C GLU A 188 3.70 28.49 0.78
N GLU A 189 2.58 27.86 0.42
CA GLU A 189 1.34 27.86 1.18
C GLU A 189 1.26 26.65 2.12
N THR A 190 0.56 26.79 3.24
CA THR A 190 0.24 25.67 4.13
C THR A 190 -0.67 24.68 3.41
N ALA A 191 -0.29 23.40 3.41
CA ALA A 191 -1.06 22.32 2.78
C ALA A 191 -1.75 21.46 3.82
N GLU A 192 -3.05 21.21 3.63
CA GLU A 192 -3.77 20.17 4.36
C GLU A 192 -3.62 18.84 3.61
N VAL A 193 -3.12 17.82 4.33
CA VAL A 193 -2.89 16.49 3.78
C VAL A 193 -3.57 15.43 4.63
N GLN A 194 -4.06 14.36 3.97
CA GLN A 194 -4.61 13.18 4.63
C GLN A 194 -4.01 11.95 3.97
N ALA A 195 -3.45 11.05 4.78
CA ALA A 195 -2.93 9.77 4.30
C ALA A 195 -3.89 8.63 4.65
N ALA A 196 -4.02 7.66 3.75
CA ALA A 196 -4.81 6.46 3.96
C ALA A 196 -4.08 5.23 3.41
N TYR A 197 -4.03 4.16 4.19
CA TYR A 197 -3.58 2.87 3.73
C TYR A 197 -4.79 2.00 3.39
N TYR A 198 -4.82 1.51 2.15
CA TYR A 198 -5.81 0.55 1.68
C TYR A 198 -5.19 -0.84 1.64
N THR A 199 -5.92 -1.82 2.10
CA THR A 199 -5.53 -3.22 1.96
C THR A 199 -6.74 -4.10 1.70
N GLU A 200 -6.54 -5.13 0.88
CA GLU A 200 -7.51 -6.16 0.58
C GLU A 200 -7.07 -7.48 1.24
N PRO A 201 -7.61 -7.85 2.40
CA PRO A 201 -7.17 -9.03 3.11
C PRO A 201 -7.67 -10.31 2.43
N VAL A 202 -6.79 -11.32 2.35
CA VAL A 202 -7.11 -12.68 1.89
C VAL A 202 -7.03 -13.68 3.04
N LEU A 203 -5.98 -13.62 3.82
CA LEU A 203 -5.67 -14.48 4.98
C LEU A 203 -5.78 -15.97 4.64
N GLY A 204 -5.07 -16.40 3.58
CA GLY A 204 -5.07 -17.78 3.13
C GLY A 204 -4.74 -17.93 1.65
N VAL A 205 -5.17 -19.03 1.04
CA VAL A 205 -4.86 -19.37 -0.35
C VAL A 205 -5.68 -18.56 -1.36
N ASP A 206 -6.96 -18.34 -1.05
CA ASP A 206 -7.96 -17.94 -2.03
C ASP A 206 -8.80 -16.75 -1.58
N ARG A 207 -8.94 -15.75 -2.44
CA ARG A 207 -9.79 -14.55 -2.22
C ARG A 207 -11.26 -14.88 -1.95
N ARG A 208 -11.76 -16.02 -2.43
CA ARG A 208 -13.15 -16.43 -2.18
C ARG A 208 -13.48 -16.55 -0.71
N PHE A 209 -12.49 -16.76 0.15
CA PHE A 209 -12.64 -16.81 1.61
C PHE A 209 -12.64 -15.44 2.27
N ALA A 210 -12.28 -14.36 1.57
CA ALA A 210 -12.26 -13.00 2.11
C ALA A 210 -13.62 -12.59 2.73
N ARG A 211 -14.74 -13.07 2.17
CA ARG A 211 -16.11 -12.86 2.72
C ARG A 211 -16.30 -13.41 4.14
N HIS A 212 -15.42 -14.26 4.61
CA HIS A 212 -15.48 -14.85 5.96
C HIS A 212 -14.54 -14.15 6.94
N ILE A 213 -13.77 -13.17 6.50
CA ILE A 213 -12.88 -12.41 7.36
C ILE A 213 -13.71 -11.58 8.32
N LYS A 214 -13.38 -11.69 9.60
CA LYS A 214 -13.94 -10.88 10.67
C LYS A 214 -12.95 -9.82 11.05
N ALA A 215 -13.41 -8.58 11.14
CA ALA A 215 -12.62 -7.45 11.56
C ALA A 215 -13.05 -7.00 12.97
N ARG A 216 -12.09 -6.75 13.83
CA ARG A 216 -12.32 -6.20 15.18
C ARG A 216 -11.25 -5.16 15.47
N TRP A 217 -11.67 -4.05 16.05
CA TRP A 217 -10.77 -3.05 16.60
C TRP A 217 -10.27 -3.50 17.96
N GLU A 218 -8.94 -3.58 18.15
CA GLU A 218 -8.31 -4.07 19.36
C GLU A 218 -6.94 -3.41 19.54
N ASP A 219 -6.65 -2.94 20.74
CA ASP A 219 -5.37 -2.36 21.15
C ASP A 219 -4.78 -1.28 20.20
N GLY A 220 -5.67 -0.47 19.61
CA GLY A 220 -5.27 0.58 18.69
C GLY A 220 -5.00 0.10 17.26
N GLY A 221 -5.32 -1.16 16.92
CA GLY A 221 -5.17 -1.78 15.61
C GLY A 221 -6.45 -2.45 15.11
N LEU A 222 -6.51 -2.71 13.81
CA LEU A 222 -7.57 -3.49 13.18
C LEU A 222 -7.13 -4.96 13.09
N LEU A 223 -7.69 -5.79 13.96
CA LEU A 223 -7.46 -7.23 13.94
C LEU A 223 -8.39 -7.90 12.94
N LEU A 224 -7.82 -8.56 11.95
CA LEU A 224 -8.51 -9.34 10.94
C LEU A 224 -8.30 -10.84 11.20
N ARG A 225 -9.38 -11.60 11.19
CA ARG A 225 -9.32 -13.07 11.35
C ARG A 225 -10.14 -13.78 10.29
N GLN A 226 -9.54 -14.81 9.72
CA GLN A 226 -10.21 -15.74 8.80
C GLN A 226 -10.36 -17.11 9.50
N PRO A 227 -11.59 -17.49 9.92
CA PRO A 227 -11.81 -18.70 10.72
C PRO A 227 -11.87 -20.00 9.89
N PHE A 228 -12.00 -19.87 8.57
CA PHE A 228 -12.17 -21.00 7.65
C PHE A 228 -10.94 -21.14 6.75
N GLY A 229 -10.57 -22.36 6.44
CA GLY A 229 -9.41 -22.70 5.62
C GLY A 229 -8.35 -23.46 6.41
N GLY A 230 -7.40 -24.05 5.70
CA GLY A 230 -6.33 -24.88 6.28
C GLY A 230 -5.36 -24.10 7.18
N VAL A 231 -5.25 -22.79 6.99
CA VAL A 231 -4.45 -21.89 7.81
C VAL A 231 -5.37 -20.88 8.46
N LYS A 232 -5.39 -20.84 9.78
CA LYS A 232 -6.12 -19.80 10.53
C LYS A 232 -5.32 -18.50 10.46
N GLY A 233 -5.60 -17.69 9.46
CA GLY A 233 -4.93 -16.40 9.27
C GLY A 233 -5.39 -15.36 10.28
N THR A 234 -4.44 -14.64 10.85
CA THR A 234 -4.66 -13.45 11.66
C THR A 234 -3.72 -12.36 11.17
N MET A 235 -4.24 -11.18 10.97
CA MET A 235 -3.48 -10.00 10.54
C MET A 235 -3.87 -8.82 11.43
N LEU A 236 -2.89 -8.06 11.85
CA LEU A 236 -3.07 -6.78 12.56
C LEU A 236 -2.58 -5.66 11.65
N LEU A 237 -3.41 -4.63 11.50
CA LEU A 237 -3.15 -3.42 10.73
C LEU A 237 -3.10 -2.21 11.66
#